data_a5a28e382a94450af0c41cfbe6e2fa0b
#
_entry.id   a5a28e382a94450af0c41cfbe6e2fa0b
#
_cell.length_a   1.000
_cell.length_b   1.000
_cell.length_c   1.000
_cell.angle_alpha   90.00
_cell.angle_beta   90.00
_cell.angle_gamma   90.00
#
_symmetry.space_group_name_H-M   'P 1'
#
loop_
_entity.id
_entity.type
_entity.pdbx_description
1 polymer ?
#
loop_
_entity_poly.entity_id
_entity_poly.type
_entity_poly.pdbx_seq_one_letter_code
_entity_poly.pdbx_strand_id
1 'polypeptide(L)'
;PQGAIVEVPGLFSGAGVLGIGVGPLPEPIAELCRREITVTRLCVDAAVHGDREAALQCLLLDPVITDLDVAQLILDDYLETYRAYLPAFWS
;
A
#
# COMPACT_ATOMS: atom_id res chain seq x y z
N PRO A 1 3.40 8.15 -11.08
CA PRO A 1 1.98 8.48 -11.24
C PRO A 1 1.56 9.63 -10.32
N GLN A 2 0.67 10.43 -10.80
CA GLN A 2 0.15 11.55 -10.02
C GLN A 2 -0.57 11.06 -8.76
N GLY A 3 -0.32 11.72 -7.61
CA GLY A 3 -0.90 11.34 -6.33
C GLY A 3 -0.17 10.23 -5.58
N ALA A 4 0.86 9.64 -6.18
CA ALA A 4 1.68 8.66 -5.51
C ALA A 4 2.62 9.31 -4.50
N ILE A 5 2.85 8.63 -3.37
CA ILE A 5 3.83 9.03 -2.38
C ILE A 5 5.07 8.19 -2.59
N VAL A 6 6.20 8.87 -2.79
CA VAL A 6 7.48 8.21 -3.11
C VAL A 6 8.60 8.80 -2.25
N GLU A 7 9.68 8.04 -2.14
CA GLU A 7 10.89 8.50 -1.47
C GLU A 7 11.87 9.04 -2.51
N VAL A 8 12.45 10.19 -2.22
CA VAL A 8 13.47 10.82 -3.06
C VAL A 8 14.57 11.39 -2.15
N PRO A 9 15.77 11.61 -2.68
CA PRO A 9 16.79 12.38 -1.93
C PRO A 9 16.24 13.75 -1.57
N GLY A 10 16.53 14.21 -0.36
CA GLY A 10 16.09 15.50 0.13
C GLY A 10 17.25 16.39 0.55
N LEU A 11 17.05 17.69 0.38
CA LEU A 11 17.99 18.71 0.84
C LEU A 11 17.35 19.51 1.96
N PHE A 12 18.02 19.56 3.11
CA PHE A 12 17.61 20.41 4.23
C PHE A 12 18.33 21.75 4.15
N SER A 13 17.58 22.82 4.33
CA SER A 13 18.11 24.19 4.36
C SER A 13 17.29 25.08 5.29
N GLY A 14 17.71 26.31 5.48
CA GLY A 14 16.93 27.29 6.22
C GLY A 14 15.56 27.61 5.63
N ALA A 15 15.34 27.29 4.35
CA ALA A 15 14.04 27.40 3.67
C ALA A 15 13.16 26.16 3.84
N GLY A 16 13.62 25.11 4.52
CA GLY A 16 12.88 23.86 4.74
C GLY A 16 13.51 22.66 4.05
N VAL A 17 12.68 21.70 3.64
CA VAL A 17 13.10 20.46 2.98
C VAL A 17 12.70 20.52 1.51
N LEU A 18 13.65 20.22 0.62
CA LEU A 18 13.41 20.17 -0.81
C LEU A 18 13.68 18.75 -1.32
N GLY A 19 12.70 18.15 -2.01
CA GLY A 19 12.88 16.87 -2.70
C GLY A 19 13.65 17.07 -4.00
N ILE A 20 14.56 16.13 -4.29
CA ILE A 20 15.40 16.18 -5.49
C ILE A 20 14.88 15.14 -6.49
N GLY A 21 14.48 15.59 -7.68
CA GLY A 21 14.09 14.70 -8.78
C GLY A 21 15.29 13.91 -9.29
N VAL A 22 15.10 12.60 -9.47
CA VAL A 22 16.16 11.69 -9.93
C VAL A 22 15.98 11.25 -11.38
N GLY A 23 14.93 11.74 -12.06
CA GLY A 23 14.59 11.33 -13.41
C GLY A 23 13.88 9.99 -13.48
N PRO A 24 13.61 9.47 -14.69
CA PRO A 24 12.90 8.22 -14.87
C PRO A 24 13.71 7.01 -14.39
N LEU A 25 13.01 6.04 -13.78
CA LEU A 25 13.62 4.77 -13.37
C LEU A 25 13.70 3.80 -14.55
N PRO A 26 14.66 2.86 -14.55
CA PRO A 26 14.62 1.73 -15.48
C PRO A 26 13.28 1.00 -15.38
N GLU A 27 12.71 0.59 -16.52
CA GLU A 27 11.34 0.05 -16.59
C GLU A 27 11.10 -1.14 -15.65
N PRO A 28 11.99 -2.13 -15.50
CA PRO A 28 11.76 -3.22 -14.55
C PRO A 28 11.63 -2.76 -13.10
N ILE A 29 12.41 -1.75 -12.71
CA ILE A 29 12.36 -1.16 -11.36
C ILE A 29 11.08 -0.33 -11.21
N ALA A 30 10.74 0.44 -12.23
CA ALA A 30 9.51 1.24 -12.24
C ALA A 30 8.27 0.36 -12.08
N GLU A 31 8.25 -0.84 -12.68
CA GLU A 31 7.14 -1.77 -12.55
C GLU A 31 6.96 -2.29 -11.12
N LEU A 32 8.05 -2.59 -10.42
CA LEU A 32 7.99 -2.96 -9.01
C LEU A 32 7.43 -1.82 -8.16
N CYS A 33 7.84 -0.59 -8.43
CA CYS A 33 7.33 0.59 -7.74
C CYS A 33 5.84 0.82 -8.02
N ARG A 34 5.37 0.60 -9.24
CA ARG A 34 3.95 0.72 -9.59
C ARG A 34 3.10 -0.27 -8.81
N ARG A 35 3.59 -1.51 -8.64
CA ARG A 35 2.92 -2.52 -7.82
C ARG A 35 2.74 -2.03 -6.39
N GLU A 36 3.78 -1.48 -5.78
CA GLU A 36 3.72 -0.94 -4.43
C GLU A 36 2.76 0.25 -4.31
N ILE A 37 2.70 1.11 -5.30
CA ILE A 37 1.73 2.20 -5.36
C ILE A 37 0.30 1.65 -5.37
N THR A 38 0.03 0.63 -6.16
CA THR A 38 -1.29 -0.01 -6.23
C THR A 38 -1.65 -0.70 -4.91
N VAL A 39 -0.71 -1.42 -4.30
CA VAL A 39 -0.90 -2.07 -3.00
C VAL A 39 -1.26 -1.02 -1.94
N THR A 40 -0.53 0.08 -1.87
CA THR A 40 -0.78 1.16 -0.92
C THR A 40 -2.15 1.78 -1.12
N ARG A 41 -2.55 2.02 -2.36
CA ARG A 41 -3.87 2.57 -2.68
C ARG A 41 -5.00 1.64 -2.25
N LEU A 42 -4.88 0.35 -2.57
CA LEU A 42 -5.86 -0.65 -2.15
C LEU A 42 -5.96 -0.76 -0.62
N CYS A 43 -4.83 -0.67 0.07
CA CYS A 43 -4.78 -0.70 1.53
C CYS A 43 -5.54 0.49 2.13
N VAL A 44 -5.30 1.69 1.61
CA VAL A 44 -5.99 2.90 2.07
C VAL A 44 -7.49 2.83 1.79
N ASP A 45 -7.86 2.45 0.58
CA ASP A 45 -9.28 2.32 0.20
C ASP A 45 -9.99 1.28 1.06
N ALA A 46 -9.36 0.15 1.29
CA ALA A 46 -9.90 -0.90 2.15
C ALA A 46 -10.13 -0.38 3.59
N ALA A 47 -9.15 0.31 4.13
CA ALA A 47 -9.23 0.82 5.51
C ALA A 47 -10.30 1.90 5.67
N VAL A 48 -10.39 2.82 4.71
CA VAL A 48 -11.33 3.95 4.75
C VAL A 48 -12.78 3.47 4.60
N HIS A 49 -13.03 2.51 3.69
CA HIS A 49 -14.37 2.07 3.34
C HIS A 49 -14.78 0.74 4.00
N GLY A 50 -13.88 0.07 4.70
CA GLY A 50 -14.13 -1.26 5.24
C GLY A 50 -14.33 -2.32 4.16
N ASP A 51 -13.63 -2.17 3.03
CA ASP A 51 -13.78 -3.04 1.86
C ASP A 51 -12.89 -4.27 1.99
N ARG A 52 -13.51 -5.41 2.35
CA ARG A 52 -12.80 -6.69 2.54
C ARG A 52 -12.22 -7.21 1.23
N GLU A 53 -12.89 -6.97 0.12
CA GLU A 53 -12.42 -7.42 -1.19
C GLU A 53 -11.15 -6.65 -1.60
N ALA A 54 -11.15 -5.34 -1.44
CA ALA A 54 -9.95 -4.53 -1.67
C ALA A 54 -8.79 -4.94 -0.76
N ALA A 55 -9.07 -5.26 0.51
CA ALA A 55 -8.07 -5.76 1.44
C ALA A 55 -7.48 -7.11 1.00
N LEU A 56 -8.32 -8.01 0.50
CA LEU A 56 -7.87 -9.30 -0.04
C LEU A 56 -7.01 -9.11 -1.28
N GLN A 57 -7.41 -8.24 -2.20
CA GLN A 57 -6.63 -7.90 -3.39
C GLN A 57 -5.27 -7.30 -3.03
N CYS A 58 -5.25 -6.44 -2.00
CA CYS A 58 -4.01 -5.87 -1.47
C CYS A 58 -3.04 -6.97 -1.02
N LEU A 59 -3.51 -7.96 -0.28
CA LEU A 59 -2.70 -9.10 0.16
C LEU A 59 -2.20 -9.93 -1.03
N LEU A 60 -3.08 -10.20 -2.01
CA LEU A 60 -2.74 -11.03 -3.17
C LEU A 60 -1.73 -10.37 -4.11
N LEU A 61 -1.59 -9.06 -4.09
CA LEU A 61 -0.56 -8.34 -4.85
C LEU A 61 0.81 -8.41 -4.19
N ASP A 62 0.88 -8.80 -2.92
CA ASP A 62 2.17 -8.99 -2.25
C ASP A 62 2.85 -10.23 -2.83
N PRO A 63 4.10 -10.12 -3.33
CA PRO A 63 4.79 -11.26 -3.95
C PRO A 63 5.07 -12.42 -2.98
N VAL A 64 5.03 -12.19 -1.68
CA VAL A 64 5.20 -13.23 -0.66
C VAL A 64 3.95 -14.10 -0.51
N ILE A 65 2.78 -13.57 -0.84
CA ILE A 65 1.49 -14.27 -0.69
C ILE A 65 1.08 -14.83 -2.05
N THR A 66 1.14 -16.17 -2.19
CA THR A 66 0.88 -16.88 -3.46
C THR A 66 -0.35 -17.78 -3.44
N ASP A 67 -1.07 -17.83 -2.31
CA ASP A 67 -2.21 -18.74 -2.11
C ASP A 67 -3.42 -17.95 -1.63
N LEU A 68 -4.55 -18.10 -2.34
CA LEU A 68 -5.79 -17.38 -2.01
C LEU A 68 -6.34 -17.80 -0.64
N ASP A 69 -6.31 -19.08 -0.30
CA ASP A 69 -6.85 -19.56 0.97
C ASP A 69 -6.03 -19.03 2.15
N VAL A 70 -4.71 -18.99 2.00
CA VAL A 70 -3.81 -18.41 2.99
C VAL A 70 -4.05 -16.90 3.13
N ALA A 71 -4.22 -16.19 2.03
CA ALA A 71 -4.54 -14.76 2.05
C ALA A 71 -5.85 -14.50 2.80
N GLN A 72 -6.88 -15.32 2.57
CA GLN A 72 -8.16 -15.20 3.25
C GLN A 72 -8.03 -15.42 4.77
N LEU A 73 -7.26 -16.43 5.19
CA LEU A 73 -7.00 -16.70 6.60
C LEU A 73 -6.23 -15.55 7.27
N ILE A 74 -5.23 -15.01 6.60
CA ILE A 74 -4.46 -13.87 7.09
C ILE A 74 -5.38 -12.65 7.26
N LEU A 75 -6.23 -12.36 6.29
CA LEU A 75 -7.15 -11.25 6.34
C LEU A 75 -8.12 -11.39 7.53
N ASP A 76 -8.75 -12.56 7.68
CA ASP A 76 -9.72 -12.81 8.73
C ASP A 76 -9.08 -12.66 10.12
N ASP A 77 -7.90 -13.23 10.31
CA ASP A 77 -7.15 -13.14 11.57
C ASP A 77 -6.72 -11.71 11.88
N TYR A 78 -6.24 -11.00 10.87
CA TYR A 78 -5.82 -9.62 11.00
C TYR A 78 -6.99 -8.69 11.38
N LEU A 79 -8.11 -8.82 10.69
CA LEU A 79 -9.30 -8.01 10.94
C LEU A 79 -9.86 -8.27 12.34
N GLU A 80 -9.87 -9.52 12.80
CA GLU A 80 -10.32 -9.84 14.14
C GLU A 80 -9.37 -9.32 15.22
N THR A 81 -8.07 -9.51 15.03
CA THR A 81 -7.04 -9.06 15.97
C THR A 81 -7.09 -7.54 16.19
N TYR A 82 -7.26 -6.80 15.09
CA TYR A 82 -7.26 -5.33 15.12
C TYR A 82 -8.66 -4.72 15.04
N ARG A 83 -9.68 -5.48 15.37
CA ARG A 83 -11.09 -5.08 15.26
C ARG A 83 -11.38 -3.70 15.87
N ALA A 84 -10.81 -3.41 17.03
CA ALA A 84 -11.02 -2.15 17.73
C ALA A 84 -10.50 -0.93 16.96
N TYR A 85 -9.54 -1.13 16.05
CA TYR A 85 -8.90 -0.08 15.27
C TYR A 85 -9.41 -0.01 13.84
N LEU A 86 -10.28 -0.95 13.44
CA LEU A 86 -10.77 -1.09 12.06
C LEU A 86 -12.32 -1.13 12.03
N PRO A 87 -12.97 -0.11 12.60
CA PRO A 87 -14.44 -0.18 12.77
C PRO A 87 -15.20 -0.24 11.45
N ALA A 88 -14.65 0.31 10.36
CA ALA A 88 -15.32 0.33 9.07
C ALA A 88 -15.57 -1.08 8.49
N PHE A 89 -14.76 -2.07 8.85
CA PHE A 89 -14.94 -3.47 8.41
C PHE A 89 -16.08 -4.19 9.14
N TRP A 90 -16.56 -3.63 10.23
CA TRP A 90 -17.51 -4.29 11.14
C TRP A 90 -18.84 -3.54 11.27
N SER A 91 -19.00 -2.45 10.56
CA SER A 91 -20.22 -1.64 10.56
C SER A 91 -21.26 -2.12 9.56
#